data_53680b70c506ea9990d612c3b26af6fa
#
_entry.id   53680b70c506ea9990d612c3b26af6fa
#
_cell.length_a   1.000
_cell.length_b   1.000
_cell.length_c   1.000
_cell.angle_alpha   90.00
_cell.angle_beta   90.00
_cell.angle_gamma   90.00
#
_symmetry.space_group_name_H-M   'P 1'
#
loop_
_entity.id
_entity.type
_entity.pdbx_description
1 polymer ?
#
loop_
_entity_poly.entity_id
_entity_poly.type
_entity_poly.pdbx_seq_one_letter_code
_entity_poly.pdbx_strand_id
1 'polypeptide(L)'
;MLPRPHGTCVLAPARARAPTGDAVLALTTINVAAYAPPTMRGMNDFDTIRDYLTGLQDRICQAIEGADGRARFTEDLWERAEGGGGRTRVLRDGAVFEQAGIGFSDVSGAALPPSASANRPELAGASWRACGVSLVFHPRNPYLPTTHANVRHFRAMRDGETVASWFGGGFDLTPFYPVDEDVLHWHRTARELCEPFGGQARYEAHKQWCDEYFFLRHRNETRGVGGLFFDDLHGDFDQDFAYMRAVGDGFLDAYLPIVARRKDMTYGEREREFQLYRRGRYVEFNLVYDRGTLFGLQSGGRAESILMSLPPRVRWEYGFTPEAGSDEARLAAYLHPRDWLSELA
;
A
#
# COMPACT_ATOMS: atom_id res chain seq x y z
N MET A 1 -49.37 -38.54 -37.44
CA MET A 1 -48.58 -38.46 -38.69
C MET A 1 -47.60 -37.33 -38.58
N LEU A 2 -46.36 -37.65 -38.37
CA LEU A 2 -45.22 -36.73 -38.42
C LEU A 2 -44.81 -36.56 -39.90
N PRO A 3 -44.10 -35.42 -40.23
CA PRO A 3 -42.67 -35.59 -40.43
C PRO A 3 -41.78 -34.45 -39.83
N ARG A 4 -40.57 -34.85 -39.43
CA ARG A 4 -39.38 -33.99 -39.30
C ARG A 4 -38.85 -33.67 -40.71
N PRO A 5 -38.08 -32.55 -40.90
CA PRO A 5 -36.65 -32.73 -41.17
C PRO A 5 -35.74 -31.69 -40.53
N HIS A 6 -34.59 -32.10 -40.05
CA HIS A 6 -33.17 -31.90 -40.44
C HIS A 6 -32.71 -30.49 -40.84
N GLY A 7 -31.72 -30.03 -40.10
CA GLY A 7 -30.88 -28.88 -40.45
C GLY A 7 -29.91 -28.52 -39.32
N THR A 8 -28.95 -29.41 -39.03
CA THR A 8 -27.79 -29.11 -38.17
C THR A 8 -26.80 -28.25 -38.95
N CYS A 9 -26.70 -26.97 -38.59
CA CYS A 9 -25.60 -26.14 -39.04
C CYS A 9 -24.51 -26.17 -37.93
N VAL A 10 -23.49 -26.99 -38.18
CA VAL A 10 -22.28 -27.07 -37.34
C VAL A 10 -21.38 -25.93 -37.78
N LEU A 11 -21.30 -24.86 -37.00
CA LEU A 11 -20.25 -23.88 -37.11
C LEU A 11 -19.03 -24.39 -36.34
N ALA A 12 -17.97 -24.72 -37.08
CA ALA A 12 -16.68 -25.05 -36.53
C ALA A 12 -16.10 -23.86 -35.76
N PRO A 13 -15.43 -24.09 -34.61
CA PRO A 13 -14.77 -23.01 -33.90
C PRO A 13 -13.51 -22.56 -34.67
N ALA A 14 -13.47 -21.28 -34.99
CA ALA A 14 -12.25 -20.63 -35.48
C ALA A 14 -11.15 -20.79 -34.43
N ARG A 15 -10.10 -21.53 -34.78
CA ARG A 15 -8.85 -21.60 -34.00
C ARG A 15 -8.20 -20.22 -34.02
N ALA A 16 -8.33 -19.46 -32.94
CA ALA A 16 -7.46 -18.35 -32.68
C ALA A 16 -6.04 -18.90 -32.41
N ARG A 17 -5.12 -18.58 -33.30
CA ARG A 17 -3.70 -18.82 -33.09
C ARG A 17 -3.26 -18.01 -31.84
N ALA A 18 -2.76 -18.73 -30.86
CA ALA A 18 -2.01 -18.11 -29.76
C ALA A 18 -0.76 -17.42 -30.33
N PRO A 19 -0.44 -16.20 -29.90
CA PRO A 19 0.84 -15.61 -30.21
C PRO A 19 1.91 -16.38 -29.44
N THR A 20 2.74 -17.12 -30.15
CA THR A 20 4.03 -17.59 -29.68
C THR A 20 4.95 -16.38 -29.64
N GLY A 21 5.16 -15.86 -28.45
CA GLY A 21 6.14 -14.82 -28.19
C GLY A 21 6.54 -15.00 -26.74
N ASP A 22 7.68 -15.67 -26.53
CA ASP A 22 8.42 -15.64 -25.30
C ASP A 22 8.84 -14.19 -25.00
N ALA A 23 7.94 -13.43 -24.42
CA ALA A 23 8.30 -12.26 -23.65
C ALA A 23 8.81 -12.80 -22.31
N VAL A 24 10.05 -13.30 -22.30
CA VAL A 24 10.89 -13.34 -21.13
C VAL A 24 10.92 -11.89 -20.64
N LEU A 25 10.15 -11.61 -19.58
CA LEU A 25 10.34 -10.44 -18.76
C LEU A 25 11.83 -10.42 -18.41
N ALA A 26 12.58 -9.56 -19.10
CA ALA A 26 13.89 -9.17 -18.69
C ALA A 26 13.73 -8.51 -17.32
N LEU A 27 13.78 -9.32 -16.28
CA LEU A 27 14.18 -8.88 -14.96
C LEU A 27 15.50 -8.16 -15.21
N THR A 28 15.45 -6.85 -15.18
CA THR A 28 16.64 -6.00 -15.14
C THR A 28 17.45 -6.57 -13.97
N THR A 29 18.47 -7.32 -14.27
CA THR A 29 19.52 -7.73 -13.34
C THR A 29 20.12 -6.42 -12.86
N ILE A 30 19.58 -5.92 -11.75
CA ILE A 30 20.26 -4.90 -10.97
C ILE A 30 21.56 -5.57 -10.56
N ASN A 31 22.63 -5.02 -11.12
CA ASN A 31 24.00 -5.45 -10.89
C ASN A 31 24.22 -5.62 -9.40
N VAL A 32 24.31 -6.86 -8.94
CA VAL A 32 24.68 -7.19 -7.57
C VAL A 32 26.17 -6.82 -7.45
N ALA A 33 26.43 -5.51 -7.34
CA ALA A 33 27.70 -5.07 -6.79
C ALA A 33 27.81 -5.72 -5.41
N ALA A 34 28.92 -6.42 -5.19
CA ALA A 34 29.18 -7.17 -3.99
C ALA A 34 28.77 -6.34 -2.76
N TYR A 35 27.77 -6.82 -2.01
CA TYR A 35 27.31 -6.20 -0.78
C TYR A 35 28.51 -6.12 0.18
N ALA A 36 29.06 -4.94 0.34
CA ALA A 36 29.92 -4.64 1.48
C ALA A 36 28.97 -4.39 2.66
N PRO A 37 29.04 -5.20 3.74
CA PRO A 37 28.20 -4.97 4.90
C PRO A 37 28.41 -3.53 5.39
N PRO A 38 27.34 -2.78 5.72
CA PRO A 38 27.47 -1.44 6.26
C PRO A 38 28.39 -1.50 7.49
N THR A 39 29.31 -0.56 7.59
CA THR A 39 30.20 -0.42 8.75
C THR A 39 29.33 -0.32 9.99
N MET A 40 29.43 -1.32 10.88
CA MET A 40 28.62 -1.52 12.05
C MET A 40 28.68 -0.29 12.97
N ARG A 41 27.70 0.58 12.90
CA ARG A 41 27.28 1.41 14.04
C ARG A 41 26.40 0.50 14.90
N GLY A 42 26.72 0.36 16.17
CA GLY A 42 26.26 -0.69 17.06
C GLY A 42 24.74 -0.76 17.29
N MET A 43 24.29 -1.57 18.26
CA MET A 43 22.90 -1.89 18.66
C MET A 43 21.94 -0.69 18.77
N ASN A 44 22.45 0.53 18.78
CA ASN A 44 21.68 1.79 18.89
C ASN A 44 20.86 2.16 17.64
N ASP A 45 21.23 1.66 16.44
CA ASP A 45 20.55 2.09 15.21
C ASP A 45 19.10 1.56 15.11
N PHE A 46 18.86 0.32 15.54
CA PHE A 46 17.51 -0.26 15.50
C PHE A 46 16.58 0.39 16.54
N ASP A 47 17.09 0.71 17.71
CA ASP A 47 16.31 1.41 18.75
C ASP A 47 15.94 2.84 18.32
N THR A 48 16.84 3.53 17.63
CA THR A 48 16.57 4.85 17.05
C THR A 48 15.45 4.78 16.01
N ILE A 49 15.45 3.76 15.14
CA ILE A 49 14.37 3.54 14.16
C ILE A 49 13.05 3.23 14.85
N ARG A 50 13.07 2.35 15.86
CA ARG A 50 11.87 2.00 16.64
C ARG A 50 11.28 3.22 17.34
N ASP A 51 12.10 4.03 17.96
CA ASP A 51 11.66 5.24 18.69
C ASP A 51 11.07 6.29 17.73
N TYR A 52 11.68 6.46 16.55
CA TYR A 52 11.10 7.29 15.50
C TYR A 52 9.72 6.77 15.06
N LEU A 53 9.60 5.47 14.78
CA LEU A 53 8.34 4.86 14.29
C LEU A 53 7.23 4.92 15.33
N THR A 54 7.53 4.70 16.61
CA THR A 54 6.54 4.87 17.68
C THR A 54 6.08 6.31 17.82
N GLY A 55 7.01 7.26 17.75
CA GLY A 55 6.68 8.69 17.74
C GLY A 55 5.89 9.10 16.49
N LEU A 56 6.18 8.53 15.33
CA LEU A 56 5.41 8.76 14.10
C LEU A 56 3.96 8.30 14.27
N GLN A 57 3.74 7.10 14.81
CA GLN A 57 2.39 6.60 15.09
C GLN A 57 1.63 7.57 16.02
N ASP A 58 2.27 8.07 17.08
CA ASP A 58 1.66 9.01 18.03
C ASP A 58 1.25 10.32 17.35
N ARG A 59 2.13 10.92 16.53
CA ARG A 59 1.83 12.14 15.77
C ARG A 59 0.68 11.96 14.79
N ILE A 60 0.67 10.84 14.05
CA ILE A 60 -0.41 10.56 13.09
C ILE A 60 -1.73 10.34 13.82
N CYS A 61 -1.77 9.57 14.92
CA CYS A 61 -2.98 9.39 15.73
C CYS A 61 -3.55 10.72 16.19
N GLN A 62 -2.71 11.59 16.77
CA GLN A 62 -3.13 12.90 17.25
C GLN A 62 -3.71 13.77 16.14
N ALA A 63 -3.07 13.80 14.97
CA ALA A 63 -3.52 14.59 13.83
C ALA A 63 -4.86 14.09 13.27
N ILE A 64 -5.03 12.77 13.15
CA ILE A 64 -6.28 12.15 12.65
C ILE A 64 -7.43 12.33 13.66
N GLU A 65 -7.17 12.22 14.96
CA GLU A 65 -8.17 12.54 16.00
C GLU A 65 -8.60 14.01 15.96
N GLY A 66 -7.65 14.90 15.71
CA GLY A 66 -7.94 16.33 15.52
C GLY A 66 -8.78 16.59 14.28
N ALA A 67 -8.50 15.92 13.16
CA ALA A 67 -9.26 16.04 11.91
C ALA A 67 -10.67 15.43 12.01
N ASP A 68 -10.82 14.32 12.76
CA ASP A 68 -12.11 13.67 13.01
C ASP A 68 -12.99 14.47 13.98
N GLY A 69 -12.41 15.03 15.03
CA GLY A 69 -13.07 15.88 16.02
C GLY A 69 -13.96 15.14 17.03
N ARG A 70 -14.34 13.88 16.79
CA ARG A 70 -15.28 13.10 17.62
C ARG A 70 -14.67 11.84 18.21
N ALA A 71 -14.17 10.94 17.36
CA ALA A 71 -13.65 9.66 17.79
C ALA A 71 -12.19 9.75 18.25
N ARG A 72 -11.78 8.74 19.02
CA ARG A 72 -10.41 8.56 19.50
C ARG A 72 -9.94 7.16 19.13
N PHE A 73 -8.62 7.00 18.98
CA PHE A 73 -8.04 5.68 18.81
C PHE A 73 -8.12 4.87 20.11
N THR A 74 -8.54 3.63 19.97
CA THR A 74 -8.33 2.60 21.00
C THR A 74 -6.99 1.94 20.75
N GLU A 75 -6.23 1.72 21.81
CA GLU A 75 -4.93 1.08 21.76
C GLU A 75 -5.01 -0.38 22.18
N ASP A 76 -4.28 -1.23 21.50
CA ASP A 76 -4.14 -2.64 21.76
C ASP A 76 -2.65 -3.02 21.66
N LEU A 77 -2.04 -3.32 22.81
CA LEU A 77 -0.67 -3.77 22.93
C LEU A 77 -0.65 -5.30 22.84
N TRP A 78 0.27 -5.84 22.07
CA TRP A 78 0.39 -7.27 21.87
C TRP A 78 1.84 -7.73 21.80
N GLU A 79 2.08 -8.95 22.20
CA GLU A 79 3.36 -9.63 22.16
C GLU A 79 3.28 -10.91 21.34
N ARG A 80 4.41 -11.36 20.80
CA ARG A 80 4.55 -12.63 20.07
C ARG A 80 5.44 -13.59 20.85
N ALA A 81 5.02 -14.84 20.89
CA ALA A 81 5.82 -15.90 21.51
C ALA A 81 7.19 -16.09 20.82
N GLU A 82 7.25 -15.88 19.50
CA GLU A 82 8.48 -16.00 18.69
C GLU A 82 9.42 -14.81 18.84
N GLY A 83 8.97 -13.72 19.47
CA GLY A 83 9.74 -12.53 19.76
C GLY A 83 9.16 -11.24 19.20
N GLY A 84 9.25 -10.21 20.02
CA GLY A 84 8.76 -8.88 19.72
C GLY A 84 7.26 -8.72 19.96
N GLY A 85 6.69 -7.66 19.40
CA GLY A 85 5.30 -7.29 19.61
C GLY A 85 4.88 -6.09 18.78
N GLY A 86 3.83 -5.43 19.21
CA GLY A 86 3.36 -4.23 18.53
C GLY A 86 2.29 -3.47 19.28
N ARG A 87 1.90 -2.37 18.66
CA ARG A 87 0.90 -1.44 19.16
C ARG A 87 -0.09 -1.13 18.04
N THR A 88 -1.27 -1.71 18.11
CA THR A 88 -2.34 -1.48 17.16
C THR A 88 -3.27 -0.40 17.68
N ARG A 89 -3.53 0.62 16.87
CA ARG A 89 -4.47 1.68 17.19
C ARG A 89 -5.58 1.73 16.15
N VAL A 90 -6.83 1.69 16.59
CA VAL A 90 -8.00 1.69 15.71
C VAL A 90 -9.00 2.74 16.19
N LEU A 91 -9.35 3.65 15.28
CA LEU A 91 -10.45 4.59 15.42
C LEU A 91 -11.63 4.03 14.62
N ARG A 92 -12.81 3.99 15.25
CA ARG A 92 -14.04 3.51 14.62
C ARG A 92 -15.16 4.51 14.81
N ASP A 93 -16.07 4.51 13.85
CA ASP A 93 -17.31 5.29 13.89
C ASP A 93 -17.11 6.80 14.12
N GLY A 94 -15.96 7.32 13.63
CA GLY A 94 -15.64 8.73 13.69
C GLY A 94 -16.60 9.63 12.90
N ALA A 95 -16.49 10.94 13.06
CA ALA A 95 -17.25 11.88 12.25
C ALA A 95 -16.78 11.88 10.79
N VAL A 96 -15.46 11.84 10.59
CA VAL A 96 -14.79 11.84 9.28
C VAL A 96 -14.42 10.42 8.86
N PHE A 97 -13.81 9.65 9.75
CA PHE A 97 -13.31 8.32 9.45
C PHE A 97 -14.27 7.23 9.95
N GLU A 98 -14.80 6.43 9.04
CA GLU A 98 -15.59 5.26 9.40
C GLU A 98 -14.72 4.22 10.10
N GLN A 99 -13.48 4.07 9.63
CA GLN A 99 -12.40 3.35 10.30
C GLN A 99 -11.05 3.93 9.90
N ALA A 100 -10.16 4.08 10.88
CA ALA A 100 -8.76 4.36 10.70
C ALA A 100 -7.94 3.39 11.54
N GLY A 101 -6.97 2.71 10.92
CA GLY A 101 -6.08 1.78 11.61
C GLY A 101 -4.64 2.20 11.44
N ILE A 102 -3.87 2.19 12.54
CA ILE A 102 -2.42 2.48 12.55
C ILE A 102 -1.73 1.42 13.40
N GLY A 103 -1.01 0.52 12.76
CA GLY A 103 -0.23 -0.54 13.41
C GLY A 103 1.24 -0.18 13.46
N PHE A 104 1.83 -0.21 14.65
CA PHE A 104 3.27 -0.33 14.85
C PHE A 104 3.60 -1.77 15.18
N SER A 105 4.67 -2.31 14.59
CA SER A 105 5.21 -3.62 14.93
C SER A 105 6.74 -3.56 15.04
N ASP A 106 7.29 -4.32 15.99
CA ASP A 106 8.70 -4.63 16.13
C ASP A 106 8.78 -6.12 16.43
N VAL A 107 9.05 -6.91 15.44
CA VAL A 107 8.95 -8.37 15.48
C VAL A 107 10.24 -9.03 15.00
N SER A 108 10.53 -10.19 15.56
CA SER A 108 11.72 -10.95 15.22
C SER A 108 11.39 -12.43 15.04
N GLY A 109 12.32 -13.16 14.44
CA GLY A 109 12.21 -14.62 14.28
C GLY A 109 13.59 -15.26 14.15
N ALA A 110 13.67 -16.51 14.60
CA ALA A 110 14.91 -17.28 14.57
C ALA A 110 15.34 -17.70 13.15
N ALA A 111 14.38 -17.79 12.22
CA ALA A 111 14.64 -18.10 10.82
C ALA A 111 13.63 -17.41 9.92
N LEU A 112 14.07 -16.94 8.75
CA LEU A 112 13.17 -16.38 7.73
C LEU A 112 12.25 -17.48 7.19
N PRO A 113 10.94 -17.21 7.05
CA PRO A 113 10.02 -18.11 6.39
C PRO A 113 10.43 -18.38 4.94
N PRO A 114 10.16 -19.59 4.40
CA PRO A 114 10.48 -19.92 3.01
C PRO A 114 9.91 -18.93 1.98
N SER A 115 8.72 -18.38 2.24
CA SER A 115 8.10 -17.37 1.37
C SER A 115 8.87 -16.04 1.34
N ALA A 116 9.54 -15.67 2.43
CA ALA A 116 10.35 -14.45 2.51
C ALA A 116 11.74 -14.63 1.90
N SER A 117 12.28 -15.86 1.91
CA SER A 117 13.60 -16.19 1.32
C SER A 117 13.51 -16.72 -0.12
N ALA A 118 12.30 -16.88 -0.70
CA ALA A 118 12.13 -17.42 -2.05
C ALA A 118 12.89 -16.62 -3.13
N ASN A 119 12.93 -15.29 -3.00
CA ASN A 119 13.65 -14.40 -3.91
C ASN A 119 15.05 -14.02 -3.40
N ARG A 120 15.45 -14.52 -2.23
CA ARG A 120 16.73 -14.24 -1.55
C ARG A 120 17.22 -15.50 -0.84
N PRO A 121 17.60 -16.53 -1.60
CA PRO A 121 18.01 -17.83 -1.04
C PRO A 121 19.23 -17.71 -0.11
N GLU A 122 20.08 -16.71 -0.29
CA GLU A 122 21.22 -16.38 0.57
C GLU A 122 20.82 -16.02 2.01
N LEU A 123 19.57 -15.59 2.22
CA LEU A 123 19.02 -15.27 3.54
C LEU A 123 18.30 -16.44 4.21
N ALA A 124 18.22 -17.60 3.55
CA ALA A 124 17.58 -18.78 4.12
C ALA A 124 18.23 -19.16 5.46
N GLY A 125 17.40 -19.37 6.49
CA GLY A 125 17.86 -19.73 7.83
C GLY A 125 18.48 -18.59 8.65
N ALA A 126 18.60 -17.38 8.10
CA ALA A 126 19.02 -16.22 8.89
C ALA A 126 17.95 -15.84 9.91
N SER A 127 18.36 -15.44 11.11
CA SER A 127 17.47 -14.76 12.05
C SER A 127 17.15 -13.36 11.53
N TRP A 128 16.02 -12.79 11.95
CA TRP A 128 15.58 -11.51 11.42
C TRP A 128 14.85 -10.66 12.45
N ARG A 129 14.86 -9.35 12.23
CA ARG A 129 14.04 -8.38 12.95
C ARG A 129 13.49 -7.37 11.94
N ALA A 130 12.21 -7.03 12.11
CA ALA A 130 11.53 -6.03 11.30
C ALA A 130 10.73 -5.09 12.20
N CYS A 131 10.81 -3.79 11.93
CA CYS A 131 9.93 -2.83 12.58
C CYS A 131 9.33 -1.86 11.54
N GLY A 132 8.10 -1.42 11.80
CA GLY A 132 7.41 -0.55 10.87
C GLY A 132 6.12 0.03 11.44
N VAL A 133 5.65 1.08 10.77
CA VAL A 133 4.30 1.62 10.90
C VAL A 133 3.56 1.39 9.60
N SER A 134 2.35 0.85 9.69
CA SER A 134 1.42 0.70 8.57
C SER A 134 0.07 1.30 8.95
N LEU A 135 -0.55 2.02 8.05
CA LEU A 135 -1.84 2.64 8.30
C LEU A 135 -2.76 2.55 7.08
N VAL A 136 -4.06 2.52 7.36
CA VAL A 136 -5.11 2.68 6.35
C VAL A 136 -6.26 3.49 6.94
N PHE A 137 -6.73 4.48 6.19
CA PHE A 137 -7.88 5.30 6.58
C PHE A 137 -9.03 5.14 5.59
N HIS A 138 -10.19 4.78 6.11
CA HIS A 138 -11.45 4.62 5.36
C HIS A 138 -12.43 5.71 5.78
N PRO A 139 -12.53 6.81 5.03
CA PRO A 139 -13.41 7.92 5.35
C PRO A 139 -14.88 7.59 5.06
N ARG A 140 -15.81 8.27 5.77
CA ARG A 140 -17.25 8.17 5.52
C ARG A 140 -17.66 8.81 4.21
N ASN A 141 -17.14 10.02 3.95
CA ASN A 141 -17.48 10.78 2.77
C ASN A 141 -16.88 10.14 1.51
N PRO A 142 -17.68 9.80 0.48
CA PRO A 142 -17.19 9.21 -0.75
C PRO A 142 -16.24 10.10 -1.56
N TYR A 143 -16.30 11.41 -1.36
CA TYR A 143 -15.38 12.35 -2.01
C TYR A 143 -14.01 12.45 -1.33
N LEU A 144 -13.90 11.95 -0.09
CA LEU A 144 -12.61 11.85 0.59
C LEU A 144 -11.98 10.48 0.28
N PRO A 145 -10.78 10.45 -0.33
CA PRO A 145 -10.12 9.21 -0.70
C PRO A 145 -9.72 8.35 0.50
N THR A 146 -9.76 7.04 0.33
CA THR A 146 -9.00 6.10 1.17
C THR A 146 -7.51 6.32 0.94
N THR A 147 -6.70 6.17 1.97
CA THR A 147 -5.24 6.24 1.88
C THR A 147 -4.58 5.12 2.68
N HIS A 148 -3.42 4.71 2.22
CA HIS A 148 -2.51 3.79 2.89
C HIS A 148 -1.13 4.42 2.97
N ALA A 149 -0.40 4.16 4.04
CA ALA A 149 1.02 4.42 4.13
C ALA A 149 1.73 3.32 4.92
N ASN A 150 2.98 3.09 4.59
CA ASN A 150 3.85 2.18 5.31
C ASN A 150 5.28 2.72 5.30
N VAL A 151 5.97 2.64 6.43
CA VAL A 151 7.41 2.87 6.53
C VAL A 151 7.99 1.81 7.45
N ARG A 152 9.09 1.16 7.02
CA ARG A 152 9.63 -0.01 7.71
C ARG A 152 11.12 -0.16 7.53
N HIS A 153 11.72 -0.90 8.47
CA HIS A 153 13.09 -1.37 8.40
C HIS A 153 13.13 -2.88 8.64
N PHE A 154 14.00 -3.55 7.91
CA PHE A 154 14.26 -4.98 8.03
C PHE A 154 15.75 -5.26 8.19
N ARG A 155 16.10 -6.25 9.02
CA ARG A 155 17.47 -6.72 9.21
C ARG A 155 17.47 -8.25 9.29
N ALA A 156 18.35 -8.87 8.54
CA ALA A 156 18.68 -10.30 8.67
C ALA A 156 20.07 -10.48 9.29
N MET A 157 20.22 -11.50 10.13
CA MET A 157 21.45 -11.75 10.88
C MET A 157 21.81 -13.22 10.82
N ARG A 158 23.13 -13.51 10.78
CA ARG A 158 23.68 -14.85 10.88
C ARG A 158 24.89 -14.81 11.81
N ASP A 159 24.93 -15.69 12.80
CA ASP A 159 26.01 -15.77 13.81
C ASP A 159 26.26 -14.42 14.54
N GLY A 160 25.19 -13.63 14.73
CA GLY A 160 25.26 -12.31 15.38
C GLY A 160 25.62 -11.17 14.43
N GLU A 161 26.01 -11.44 13.20
CA GLU A 161 26.40 -10.45 12.21
C GLU A 161 25.24 -10.10 11.28
N THR A 162 25.09 -8.82 10.91
CA THR A 162 24.10 -8.37 9.93
C THR A 162 24.53 -8.81 8.53
N VAL A 163 23.72 -9.66 7.90
CA VAL A 163 23.95 -10.14 6.53
C VAL A 163 23.12 -9.39 5.49
N ALA A 164 22.04 -8.75 5.91
CA ALA A 164 21.27 -7.85 5.07
C ALA A 164 20.47 -6.86 5.93
N SER A 165 20.29 -5.63 5.43
CA SER A 165 19.49 -4.60 6.08
C SER A 165 18.94 -3.65 5.00
N TRP A 166 17.65 -3.27 5.09
CA TRP A 166 17.06 -2.33 4.15
C TRP A 166 15.87 -1.59 4.73
N PHE A 167 15.56 -0.46 4.14
CA PHE A 167 14.35 0.31 4.38
C PHE A 167 13.35 0.09 3.26
N GLY A 168 12.07 0.18 3.60
CA GLY A 168 10.95 0.16 2.66
C GLY A 168 9.84 1.09 3.13
N GLY A 169 8.97 1.46 2.20
CA GLY A 169 7.85 2.31 2.53
C GLY A 169 7.11 2.89 1.33
N GLY A 170 6.30 3.89 1.63
CA GLY A 170 5.52 4.64 0.66
C GLY A 170 4.14 4.99 1.17
N PHE A 171 3.38 5.65 0.31
CA PHE A 171 1.97 5.95 0.54
C PHE A 171 1.23 6.01 -0.79
N ASP A 172 -0.06 5.66 -0.79
CA ASP A 172 -0.91 5.70 -1.96
C ASP A 172 -2.32 6.19 -1.64
N LEU A 173 -2.97 6.77 -2.66
CA LEU A 173 -4.30 7.38 -2.57
C LEU A 173 -5.30 6.63 -3.45
N THR A 174 -6.45 6.25 -2.85
CA THR A 174 -7.53 5.51 -3.52
C THR A 174 -8.81 6.36 -3.51
N PRO A 175 -9.02 7.23 -4.51
CA PRO A 175 -10.26 7.97 -4.65
C PRO A 175 -11.39 7.10 -5.20
N PHE A 176 -12.63 7.48 -4.86
CA PHE A 176 -13.86 6.94 -5.46
C PHE A 176 -14.46 7.94 -6.46
N TYR A 177 -14.36 9.22 -6.14
CA TYR A 177 -14.70 10.37 -6.98
C TYR A 177 -13.47 11.26 -7.09
N PRO A 178 -12.60 11.02 -8.08
CA PRO A 178 -11.32 11.73 -8.19
C PRO A 178 -11.51 13.21 -8.50
N VAL A 179 -10.68 14.04 -7.87
CA VAL A 179 -10.58 15.47 -8.10
C VAL A 179 -9.15 15.82 -8.47
N ASP A 180 -8.94 16.46 -9.60
CA ASP A 180 -7.61 16.77 -10.16
C ASP A 180 -6.73 17.54 -9.18
N GLU A 181 -7.31 18.52 -8.46
CA GLU A 181 -6.61 19.30 -7.44
C GLU A 181 -5.99 18.42 -6.35
N ASP A 182 -6.73 17.40 -5.89
CA ASP A 182 -6.28 16.48 -4.84
C ASP A 182 -5.18 15.55 -5.35
N VAL A 183 -5.34 15.02 -6.56
CA VAL A 183 -4.34 14.17 -7.22
C VAL A 183 -3.06 14.95 -7.45
N LEU A 184 -3.17 16.19 -7.95
CA LEU A 184 -2.03 17.07 -8.20
C LEU A 184 -1.31 17.43 -6.89
N HIS A 185 -2.04 17.80 -5.84
CA HIS A 185 -1.47 18.10 -4.52
C HIS A 185 -0.72 16.87 -3.96
N TRP A 186 -1.35 15.68 -4.02
CA TRP A 186 -0.77 14.43 -3.57
C TRP A 186 0.58 14.13 -4.22
N HIS A 187 0.63 14.22 -5.54
CA HIS A 187 1.84 13.92 -6.31
C HIS A 187 2.90 15.04 -6.23
N ARG A 188 2.51 16.31 -6.07
CA ARG A 188 3.46 17.41 -5.79
C ARG A 188 4.15 17.19 -4.46
N THR A 189 3.40 16.91 -3.40
CA THR A 189 3.97 16.59 -2.09
C THR A 189 4.90 15.37 -2.20
N ALA A 190 4.48 14.30 -2.86
CA ALA A 190 5.30 13.11 -3.07
C ALA A 190 6.63 13.43 -3.76
N ARG A 191 6.62 14.28 -4.80
CA ARG A 191 7.83 14.71 -5.49
C ARG A 191 8.73 15.58 -4.60
N GLU A 192 8.14 16.54 -3.90
CA GLU A 192 8.88 17.43 -2.98
C GLU A 192 9.63 16.64 -1.90
N LEU A 193 9.04 15.57 -1.37
CA LEU A 193 9.71 14.67 -0.42
C LEU A 193 10.92 13.93 -1.02
N CYS A 194 10.95 13.75 -2.34
CA CYS A 194 12.07 13.13 -3.04
C CYS A 194 13.21 14.11 -3.38
N GLU A 195 12.96 15.42 -3.37
CA GLU A 195 13.94 16.43 -3.82
C GLU A 195 15.31 16.32 -3.13
N PRO A 196 15.42 16.16 -1.77
CA PRO A 196 16.71 16.05 -1.11
C PRO A 196 17.43 14.72 -1.37
N PHE A 197 16.76 13.72 -1.95
CA PHE A 197 17.19 12.32 -2.03
C PHE A 197 17.35 11.79 -3.45
N GLY A 198 17.42 12.64 -4.44
CA GLY A 198 17.57 12.29 -5.86
C GLY A 198 16.50 12.92 -6.77
N GLY A 199 15.64 13.77 -6.20
CA GLY A 199 14.74 14.65 -6.94
C GLY A 199 13.74 13.92 -7.82
N GLN A 200 13.53 14.47 -9.01
CA GLN A 200 12.57 13.96 -10.01
C GLN A 200 12.80 12.48 -10.36
N ALA A 201 14.04 12.05 -10.54
CA ALA A 201 14.34 10.67 -10.89
C ALA A 201 13.92 9.67 -9.83
N ARG A 202 14.07 10.02 -8.52
CA ARG A 202 13.60 9.18 -7.42
C ARG A 202 12.09 9.13 -7.36
N TYR A 203 11.43 10.28 -7.53
CA TYR A 203 9.98 10.34 -7.59
C TYR A 203 9.43 9.45 -8.71
N GLU A 204 9.93 9.59 -9.93
CA GLU A 204 9.49 8.79 -11.08
C GLU A 204 9.65 7.28 -10.84
N ALA A 205 10.82 6.86 -10.35
CA ALA A 205 11.11 5.46 -10.06
C ALA A 205 10.15 4.88 -8.98
N HIS A 206 9.93 5.62 -7.88
CA HIS A 206 9.08 5.15 -6.80
C HIS A 206 7.59 5.26 -7.11
N LYS A 207 7.20 6.25 -7.94
CA LYS A 207 5.84 6.37 -8.47
C LYS A 207 5.53 5.23 -9.43
N GLN A 208 6.42 4.92 -10.36
CA GLN A 208 6.26 3.79 -11.26
C GLN A 208 6.14 2.48 -10.48
N TRP A 209 7.01 2.26 -9.48
CA TRP A 209 6.94 1.06 -8.65
C TRP A 209 5.62 0.99 -7.86
N CYS A 210 5.11 2.12 -7.37
CA CYS A 210 3.80 2.21 -6.73
C CYS A 210 2.68 1.75 -7.68
N ASP A 211 2.65 2.23 -8.91
CA ASP A 211 1.65 1.85 -9.92
C ASP A 211 1.71 0.35 -10.22
N GLU A 212 2.91 -0.21 -10.37
CA GLU A 212 3.11 -1.64 -10.65
C GLU A 212 2.71 -2.51 -9.46
N TYR A 213 3.06 -2.09 -8.24
CA TYR A 213 2.76 -2.84 -7.01
C TYR A 213 1.26 -2.90 -6.73
N PHE A 214 0.55 -1.77 -6.84
CA PHE A 214 -0.87 -1.66 -6.53
C PHE A 214 -1.79 -1.95 -7.72
N PHE A 215 -1.32 -2.69 -8.71
CA PHE A 215 -2.11 -3.06 -9.89
C PHE A 215 -2.92 -4.34 -9.65
N LEU A 216 -4.25 -4.25 -9.85
CA LEU A 216 -5.18 -5.38 -9.79
C LEU A 216 -5.21 -6.08 -11.15
N ARG A 217 -4.42 -7.12 -11.34
CA ARG A 217 -4.28 -7.82 -12.63
C ARG A 217 -5.59 -8.37 -13.17
N HIS A 218 -6.43 -8.94 -12.30
CA HIS A 218 -7.73 -9.52 -12.68
C HIS A 218 -8.80 -8.47 -13.01
N ARG A 219 -8.55 -7.19 -12.71
CA ARG A 219 -9.42 -6.06 -13.04
C ARG A 219 -8.83 -5.18 -14.13
N ASN A 220 -7.56 -5.34 -14.45
CA ASN A 220 -6.80 -4.48 -15.36
C ASN A 220 -6.88 -2.99 -14.97
N GLU A 221 -6.76 -2.70 -13.69
CA GLU A 221 -6.78 -1.35 -13.14
C GLU A 221 -5.82 -1.21 -11.97
N THR A 222 -5.35 0.02 -11.68
CA THR A 222 -4.63 0.33 -10.45
C THR A 222 -5.61 0.44 -9.27
N ARG A 223 -5.13 0.21 -8.03
CA ARG A 223 -5.94 0.38 -6.81
C ARG A 223 -6.46 1.81 -6.64
N GLY A 224 -5.68 2.80 -7.08
CA GLY A 224 -5.97 4.22 -7.01
C GLY A 224 -5.06 5.01 -7.92
N VAL A 225 -4.76 6.26 -7.57
CA VAL A 225 -3.92 7.16 -8.34
C VAL A 225 -2.41 7.01 -8.04
N GLY A 226 -2.05 6.07 -7.17
CA GLY A 226 -0.67 5.81 -6.78
C GLY A 226 -0.13 6.79 -5.73
N GLY A 227 1.15 7.02 -5.78
CA GLY A 227 1.93 7.82 -4.84
C GLY A 227 3.38 7.41 -4.89
N LEU A 228 3.96 6.98 -3.75
CA LEU A 228 5.32 6.46 -3.64
C LEU A 228 5.29 5.03 -3.12
N PHE A 229 6.13 4.18 -3.70
CA PHE A 229 6.45 2.87 -3.14
C PHE A 229 7.93 2.57 -3.36
N PHE A 230 8.61 2.16 -2.30
CA PHE A 230 9.99 1.72 -2.35
C PHE A 230 10.21 0.55 -1.41
N ASP A 231 11.13 -0.30 -1.78
CA ASP A 231 11.58 -1.44 -0.99
C ASP A 231 13.07 -1.64 -1.21
N ASP A 232 13.71 -2.45 -0.37
CA ASP A 232 15.11 -2.83 -0.56
C ASP A 232 16.10 -1.64 -0.66
N LEU A 233 15.82 -0.49 -0.01
CA LEU A 233 16.80 0.57 0.09
C LEU A 233 17.90 0.14 1.05
N HIS A 234 19.12 -0.07 0.51
CA HIS A 234 20.29 -0.61 1.23
C HIS A 234 21.60 0.09 0.84
N GLY A 235 21.51 1.35 0.44
CA GLY A 235 22.65 2.18 0.08
C GLY A 235 23.37 2.73 1.32
N ASP A 236 23.30 4.04 1.51
CA ASP A 236 23.79 4.70 2.71
C ASP A 236 22.69 4.66 3.79
N PHE A 237 23.00 4.07 4.94
CA PHE A 237 22.03 3.87 6.02
C PHE A 237 21.42 5.19 6.51
N ASP A 238 22.25 6.22 6.72
CA ASP A 238 21.79 7.50 7.24
C ASP A 238 20.89 8.21 6.22
N GLN A 239 21.22 8.14 4.93
CA GLN A 239 20.42 8.70 3.85
C GLN A 239 19.12 7.93 3.63
N ASP A 240 19.16 6.61 3.63
CA ASP A 240 17.98 5.76 3.46
C ASP A 240 17.02 5.91 4.65
N PHE A 241 17.55 6.00 5.87
CA PHE A 241 16.76 6.31 7.07
C PHE A 241 16.16 7.72 7.01
N ALA A 242 16.94 8.72 6.57
CA ALA A 242 16.45 10.09 6.42
C ALA A 242 15.32 10.16 5.36
N TYR A 243 15.47 9.44 4.25
CA TYR A 243 14.41 9.35 3.24
C TYR A 243 13.15 8.65 3.76
N MET A 244 13.28 7.51 4.44
CA MET A 244 12.14 6.83 5.06
C MET A 244 11.41 7.77 6.04
N ARG A 245 12.16 8.55 6.85
CA ARG A 245 11.57 9.54 7.75
C ARG A 245 10.85 10.66 7.00
N ALA A 246 11.45 11.19 5.94
CA ALA A 246 10.81 12.23 5.13
C ALA A 246 9.46 11.77 4.57
N VAL A 247 9.39 10.54 4.06
CA VAL A 247 8.13 9.95 3.56
C VAL A 247 7.12 9.75 4.69
N GLY A 248 7.55 9.26 5.85
CA GLY A 248 6.67 9.07 7.01
C GLY A 248 6.12 10.38 7.57
N ASP A 249 6.99 11.37 7.76
CA ASP A 249 6.61 12.69 8.31
C ASP A 249 5.76 13.49 7.32
N GLY A 250 6.06 13.44 6.02
CA GLY A 250 5.33 14.15 4.97
C GLY A 250 3.96 13.57 4.62
N PHE A 251 3.61 12.39 5.13
CA PHE A 251 2.30 11.77 4.89
C PHE A 251 1.14 12.67 5.31
N LEU A 252 1.24 13.33 6.46
CA LEU A 252 0.18 14.22 6.94
C LEU A 252 0.04 15.47 6.06
N ASP A 253 1.13 16.01 5.55
CA ASP A 253 1.14 17.15 4.62
C ASP A 253 0.48 16.78 3.28
N ALA A 254 0.64 15.54 2.84
CA ALA A 254 -0.02 15.02 1.66
C ALA A 254 -1.53 14.81 1.86
N TYR A 255 -1.96 14.29 3.03
CA TYR A 255 -3.35 13.84 3.21
C TYR A 255 -4.28 14.84 3.90
N LEU A 256 -3.83 15.57 4.95
CA LEU A 256 -4.72 16.45 5.73
C LEU A 256 -5.33 17.60 4.91
N PRO A 257 -4.65 18.23 3.94
CA PRO A 257 -5.29 19.23 3.08
C PRO A 257 -6.44 18.65 2.25
N ILE A 258 -6.34 17.39 1.80
CA ILE A 258 -7.42 16.69 1.10
C ILE A 258 -8.60 16.45 2.07
N VAL A 259 -8.30 16.01 3.30
CA VAL A 259 -9.33 15.85 4.35
C VAL A 259 -10.08 17.16 4.58
N ALA A 260 -9.36 18.26 4.74
CA ALA A 260 -9.96 19.58 5.00
C ALA A 260 -10.89 20.03 3.86
N ARG A 261 -10.54 19.73 2.59
CA ARG A 261 -11.35 20.09 1.42
C ARG A 261 -12.56 19.18 1.23
N ARG A 262 -12.51 17.90 1.59
CA ARG A 262 -13.49 16.89 1.15
C ARG A 262 -14.38 16.34 2.26
N LYS A 263 -13.99 16.42 3.53
CA LYS A 263 -14.74 15.79 4.64
C LYS A 263 -16.18 16.26 4.79
N ASP A 264 -16.46 17.52 4.45
CA ASP A 264 -17.77 18.17 4.64
C ASP A 264 -18.57 18.29 3.33
N MET A 265 -18.11 17.68 2.22
CA MET A 265 -18.85 17.66 0.96
C MET A 265 -20.17 16.90 1.12
N THR A 266 -21.24 17.46 0.56
CA THR A 266 -22.56 16.81 0.56
C THR A 266 -22.54 15.61 -0.38
N TYR A 267 -23.08 14.48 0.07
CA TYR A 267 -23.26 13.27 -0.72
C TYR A 267 -24.57 12.57 -0.38
N GLY A 268 -25.05 11.72 -1.28
CA GLY A 268 -26.23 10.91 -1.11
C GLY A 268 -25.95 9.41 -1.06
N GLU A 269 -27.02 8.64 -1.12
CA GLU A 269 -26.94 7.17 -1.14
C GLU A 269 -26.21 6.63 -2.38
N ARG A 270 -26.38 7.29 -3.54
CA ARG A 270 -25.72 6.92 -4.79
C ARG A 270 -24.19 6.93 -4.64
N GLU A 271 -23.63 8.01 -4.14
CA GLU A 271 -22.19 8.15 -3.94
C GLU A 271 -21.69 7.15 -2.89
N ARG A 272 -22.48 6.95 -1.83
CA ARG A 272 -22.14 5.99 -0.78
C ARG A 272 -22.12 4.56 -1.29
N GLU A 273 -23.10 4.12 -2.04
CA GLU A 273 -23.17 2.78 -2.63
C GLU A 273 -22.02 2.53 -3.60
N PHE A 274 -21.67 3.52 -4.41
CA PHE A 274 -20.51 3.41 -5.29
C PHE A 274 -19.19 3.31 -4.50
N GLN A 275 -19.02 4.07 -3.44
CA GLN A 275 -17.86 3.94 -2.54
C GLN A 275 -17.77 2.51 -1.99
N LEU A 276 -18.87 1.94 -1.48
CA LEU A 276 -18.89 0.57 -0.95
C LEU A 276 -18.53 -0.46 -2.03
N TYR A 277 -19.02 -0.29 -3.25
CA TYR A 277 -18.66 -1.12 -4.39
C TYR A 277 -17.15 -1.03 -4.72
N ARG A 278 -16.61 0.18 -4.76
CA ARG A 278 -15.18 0.39 -5.06
C ARG A 278 -14.27 -0.10 -3.93
N ARG A 279 -14.72 -0.06 -2.69
CA ARG A 279 -14.00 -0.68 -1.55
C ARG A 279 -13.80 -2.19 -1.75
N GLY A 280 -14.65 -2.86 -2.52
CA GLY A 280 -14.44 -4.25 -2.93
C GLY A 280 -13.10 -4.45 -3.65
N ARG A 281 -12.69 -3.51 -4.53
CA ARG A 281 -11.40 -3.56 -5.23
C ARG A 281 -10.22 -3.41 -4.26
N TYR A 282 -10.36 -2.55 -3.26
CA TYR A 282 -9.38 -2.40 -2.19
C TYR A 282 -9.17 -3.71 -1.42
N VAL A 283 -10.27 -4.38 -1.04
CA VAL A 283 -10.23 -5.69 -0.36
C VAL A 283 -9.62 -6.77 -1.25
N GLU A 284 -9.99 -6.82 -2.53
CA GLU A 284 -9.42 -7.76 -3.50
C GLU A 284 -7.90 -7.62 -3.57
N PHE A 285 -7.37 -6.39 -3.65
CA PHE A 285 -5.92 -6.18 -3.66
C PHE A 285 -5.28 -6.70 -2.37
N ASN A 286 -5.78 -6.27 -1.21
CA ASN A 286 -5.18 -6.59 0.07
C ASN A 286 -5.16 -8.11 0.37
N LEU A 287 -6.21 -8.84 -0.01
CA LEU A 287 -6.29 -10.28 0.26
C LEU A 287 -5.60 -11.15 -0.80
N VAL A 288 -5.47 -10.67 -2.04
CA VAL A 288 -4.96 -11.49 -3.16
C VAL A 288 -3.52 -11.14 -3.53
N TYR A 289 -3.13 -9.88 -3.44
CA TYR A 289 -1.86 -9.40 -4.00
C TYR A 289 -0.93 -8.74 -2.98
N ASP A 290 -1.46 -8.24 -1.85
CA ASP A 290 -0.60 -7.52 -0.89
C ASP A 290 0.38 -8.48 -0.19
N ARG A 291 1.66 -8.32 -0.52
CA ARG A 291 2.73 -9.15 0.05
C ARG A 291 2.80 -9.04 1.57
N GLY A 292 2.54 -7.84 2.12
CA GLY A 292 2.55 -7.60 3.56
C GLY A 292 1.45 -8.38 4.29
N THR A 293 0.22 -8.33 3.76
CA THR A 293 -0.92 -9.10 4.27
C THR A 293 -0.66 -10.60 4.19
N LEU A 294 -0.23 -11.09 3.02
CA LEU A 294 0.06 -12.51 2.82
C LEU A 294 1.17 -13.00 3.75
N PHE A 295 2.28 -12.27 3.83
CA PHE A 295 3.38 -12.61 4.74
C PHE A 295 2.92 -12.61 6.20
N GLY A 296 2.19 -11.58 6.63
CA GLY A 296 1.70 -11.47 7.99
C GLY A 296 0.81 -12.65 8.39
N LEU A 297 -0.15 -13.01 7.55
CA LEU A 297 -1.05 -14.15 7.79
C LEU A 297 -0.31 -15.51 7.77
N GLN A 298 0.64 -15.70 6.85
CA GLN A 298 1.42 -16.94 6.72
C GLN A 298 2.45 -17.11 7.83
N SER A 299 2.99 -16.03 8.39
CA SER A 299 3.96 -16.05 9.48
C SER A 299 3.34 -16.09 10.88
N GLY A 300 2.03 -16.35 10.99
CA GLY A 300 1.33 -16.37 12.28
C GLY A 300 1.16 -14.98 12.90
N GLY A 301 1.18 -13.93 12.09
CA GLY A 301 0.91 -12.57 12.53
C GLY A 301 -0.51 -12.42 13.08
N ARG A 302 -0.72 -11.41 13.92
CA ARG A 302 -2.01 -11.15 14.53
C ARG A 302 -3.04 -10.70 13.49
N ALA A 303 -4.03 -11.57 13.21
CA ALA A 303 -5.02 -11.34 12.16
C ALA A 303 -5.78 -10.02 12.32
N GLU A 304 -6.18 -9.64 13.53
CA GLU A 304 -6.90 -8.39 13.81
C GLU A 304 -6.06 -7.16 13.46
N SER A 305 -4.75 -7.19 13.74
CA SER A 305 -3.84 -6.10 13.42
C SER A 305 -3.52 -6.00 11.92
N ILE A 306 -3.56 -7.12 11.21
CA ILE A 306 -3.37 -7.17 9.76
C ILE A 306 -4.65 -6.73 9.05
N LEU A 307 -5.81 -7.32 9.43
CA LEU A 307 -7.08 -7.10 8.75
C LEU A 307 -7.78 -5.80 9.14
N MET A 308 -7.26 -5.04 10.13
CA MET A 308 -7.74 -3.67 10.40
C MET A 308 -7.59 -2.73 9.19
N SER A 309 -6.73 -3.10 8.23
CA SER A 309 -6.54 -2.38 6.96
C SER A 309 -7.75 -2.46 6.02
N LEU A 310 -8.66 -3.41 6.25
CA LEU A 310 -9.85 -3.57 5.42
C LEU A 310 -10.95 -2.58 5.80
N PRO A 311 -11.75 -2.10 4.82
CA PRO A 311 -12.89 -1.23 5.12
C PRO A 311 -13.94 -1.96 5.95
N PRO A 312 -14.62 -1.28 6.91
CA PRO A 312 -15.62 -1.91 7.78
C PRO A 312 -16.90 -2.30 7.03
N ARG A 313 -17.13 -1.70 5.87
CA ARG A 313 -18.24 -1.99 4.97
C ARG A 313 -17.73 -2.04 3.55
N VAL A 314 -18.21 -3.02 2.80
CA VAL A 314 -17.85 -3.28 1.42
C VAL A 314 -19.03 -3.92 0.70
N ARG A 315 -19.11 -3.75 -0.62
CA ARG A 315 -20.11 -4.35 -1.47
C ARG A 315 -19.48 -4.94 -2.73
N TRP A 316 -19.95 -6.09 -3.14
CA TRP A 316 -19.71 -6.64 -4.47
C TRP A 316 -21.02 -6.72 -5.22
N GLU A 317 -21.01 -6.35 -6.50
CA GLU A 317 -22.16 -6.42 -7.36
C GLU A 317 -21.76 -7.11 -8.67
N TYR A 318 -22.56 -8.10 -9.07
CA TYR A 318 -22.31 -8.84 -10.30
C TYR A 318 -22.67 -7.99 -11.51
N GLY A 319 -21.70 -7.81 -12.43
CA GLY A 319 -21.94 -7.13 -13.71
C GLY A 319 -22.20 -5.62 -13.60
N PHE A 320 -21.83 -4.98 -12.47
CA PHE A 320 -22.00 -3.53 -12.32
C PHE A 320 -21.20 -2.75 -13.37
N THR A 321 -21.87 -1.85 -14.07
CA THR A 321 -21.28 -0.90 -15.01
C THR A 321 -21.83 0.49 -14.69
N PRO A 322 -20.98 1.49 -14.45
CA PRO A 322 -21.44 2.87 -14.25
C PRO A 322 -22.17 3.40 -15.47
N GLU A 323 -23.13 4.28 -15.28
CA GLU A 323 -23.80 5.01 -16.36
C GLU A 323 -22.79 5.85 -17.15
N ALA A 324 -22.86 5.76 -18.49
CA ALA A 324 -21.94 6.47 -19.35
C ALA A 324 -22.04 7.99 -19.12
N GLY A 325 -20.88 8.64 -18.95
CA GLY A 325 -20.79 10.08 -18.66
C GLY A 325 -21.03 10.47 -17.21
N SER A 326 -21.31 9.50 -16.32
CA SER A 326 -21.43 9.77 -14.87
C SER A 326 -20.08 10.00 -14.21
N ASP A 327 -20.10 10.61 -13.01
CA ASP A 327 -18.89 10.76 -12.20
C ASP A 327 -18.27 9.42 -11.80
N GLU A 328 -19.09 8.38 -11.61
CA GLU A 328 -18.64 7.02 -11.37
C GLU A 328 -17.88 6.44 -12.57
N ALA A 329 -18.36 6.71 -13.78
CA ALA A 329 -17.67 6.27 -15.01
C ALA A 329 -16.35 7.00 -15.21
N ARG A 330 -16.24 8.27 -14.78
CA ARG A 330 -15.02 9.08 -14.86
C ARG A 330 -13.86 8.46 -14.07
N LEU A 331 -14.14 7.75 -12.98
CA LEU A 331 -13.10 7.09 -12.18
C LEU A 331 -12.19 6.20 -13.02
N ALA A 332 -12.72 5.52 -14.04
CA ALA A 332 -11.94 4.61 -14.88
C ALA A 332 -10.70 5.28 -15.52
N ALA A 333 -10.80 6.58 -15.86
CA ALA A 333 -9.68 7.35 -16.42
C ALA A 333 -8.54 7.61 -15.43
N TYR A 334 -8.76 7.38 -14.12
CA TYR A 334 -7.78 7.59 -13.06
C TYR A 334 -7.14 6.27 -12.58
N LEU A 335 -7.63 5.15 -13.03
CA LEU A 335 -7.18 3.82 -12.56
C LEU A 335 -6.14 3.18 -13.50
N HIS A 336 -5.31 4.01 -14.10
CA HIS A 336 -4.19 3.61 -14.94
C HIS A 336 -2.94 4.42 -14.57
N PRO A 337 -1.74 3.87 -14.78
CA PRO A 337 -0.50 4.64 -14.63
C PRO A 337 -0.51 5.90 -15.52
N ARG A 338 -0.28 7.06 -14.93
CA ARG A 338 -0.26 8.36 -15.61
C ARG A 338 0.82 9.25 -15.01
N ASP A 339 1.33 10.19 -15.81
CA ASP A 339 2.16 11.29 -15.31
C ASP A 339 1.26 12.45 -14.84
N TRP A 340 0.78 12.33 -13.61
CA TRP A 340 -0.15 13.29 -13.02
C TRP A 340 0.38 14.71 -12.97
N LEU A 341 1.70 14.88 -12.78
CA LEU A 341 2.31 16.20 -12.66
C LEU A 341 2.42 16.91 -14.00
N SER A 342 2.62 16.18 -15.10
CA SER A 342 2.65 16.76 -16.44
C SER A 342 1.25 16.94 -17.04
N GLU A 343 0.30 16.06 -16.69
CA GLU A 343 -1.03 16.06 -17.30
C GLU A 343 -2.03 17.01 -16.62
N LEU A 344 -1.81 17.32 -15.33
CA LEU A 344 -2.72 18.19 -14.53
C LEU A 344 -2.07 19.53 -14.14
N ALA A 345 -0.82 19.80 -14.56
CA ALA A 345 -0.08 21.04 -14.22
C ALA A 345 -0.56 22.27 -14.97
#